data_b06c59530aca768859ac05eedca0abce
#
_entry.id   b06c59530aca768859ac05eedca0abce
#
_cell.length_a   1.000
_cell.length_b   1.000
_cell.length_c   1.000
_cell.angle_alpha   90.00
_cell.angle_beta   90.00
_cell.angle_gamma   90.00
#
_symmetry.space_group_name_H-M   'P 1'
#
loop_
_entity.id
_entity.type
_entity.pdbx_description
1 polymer ?
#
loop_
_entity_poly.entity_id
_entity_poly.type
_entity_poly.pdbx_seq_one_letter_code
_entity_poly.pdbx_strand_id
1 'polypeptide(L)'
;GIIMAWQGADPSNFTDEQYQAAIAAFQGQIDNGQIRQVAGNDYVAALETGDVIAVIGWSGDMFQLGEDFGVGLPETGGMLWTDNMLIPSVAQHKKNAETLMNYYYDPVVAAEVAAYVQYVSPVNGAKEAMADIDPALVDNQWIFPDQATLDNSYVFMTLTPEQDVAYQREFQKAIGM
;
A
#
# COMPACT_ATOMS: atom_id res chain seq x y z
N GLY A 1 -6.43 7.47 4.39
CA GLY A 1 -6.83 7.31 2.98
C GLY A 1 -8.15 6.55 2.88
N ILE A 2 -8.20 5.25 3.20
CA ILE A 2 -9.38 4.37 3.01
C ILE A 2 -10.66 4.95 3.65
N ILE A 3 -10.60 5.47 4.88
CA ILE A 3 -11.78 6.06 5.54
C ILE A 3 -12.24 7.33 4.84
N MET A 4 -11.31 8.14 4.33
CA MET A 4 -11.64 9.33 3.52
C MET A 4 -12.37 8.93 2.25
N ALA A 5 -11.85 7.95 1.51
CA ALA A 5 -12.49 7.43 0.31
C ALA A 5 -13.89 6.87 0.61
N TRP A 6 -14.07 6.14 1.71
CA TRP A 6 -15.37 5.68 2.17
C TRP A 6 -16.36 6.81 2.47
N GLN A 7 -15.88 7.94 2.95
CA GLN A 7 -16.70 9.16 3.18
C GLN A 7 -16.92 9.99 1.92
N GLY A 8 -16.37 9.57 0.77
CA GLY A 8 -16.48 10.29 -0.51
C GLY A 8 -15.50 11.45 -0.66
N ALA A 9 -14.48 11.55 0.20
CA ALA A 9 -13.40 12.50 0.06
C ALA A 9 -12.26 11.89 -0.76
N ASP A 10 -11.57 12.69 -1.58
CA ASP A 10 -10.42 12.28 -2.35
C ASP A 10 -9.15 12.31 -1.46
N PRO A 11 -8.54 11.16 -1.14
CA PRO A 11 -7.32 11.11 -0.33
C PRO A 11 -6.10 11.79 -0.96
N SER A 12 -6.15 12.10 -2.25
CA SER A 12 -5.07 12.82 -2.95
C SER A 12 -5.25 14.35 -2.92
N ASN A 13 -6.45 14.82 -2.53
CA ASN A 13 -6.79 16.25 -2.51
C ASN A 13 -7.93 16.53 -1.53
N PHE A 14 -7.65 16.64 -0.25
CA PHE A 14 -8.64 16.83 0.81
C PHE A 14 -8.40 18.10 1.62
N THR A 15 -9.43 18.54 2.34
CA THR A 15 -9.35 19.67 3.29
C THR A 15 -9.09 19.19 4.71
N ASP A 16 -8.68 20.13 5.59
CA ASP A 16 -8.51 19.83 7.02
C ASP A 16 -9.80 19.29 7.65
N GLU A 17 -10.98 19.82 7.26
CA GLU A 17 -12.27 19.34 7.75
C GLU A 17 -12.56 17.90 7.33
N GLN A 18 -12.20 17.53 6.10
CA GLN A 18 -12.32 16.13 5.63
C GLN A 18 -11.38 15.20 6.37
N TYR A 19 -10.14 15.64 6.66
CA TYR A 19 -9.22 14.90 7.49
C TYR A 19 -9.79 14.68 8.91
N GLN A 20 -10.27 15.75 9.55
CA GLN A 20 -10.89 15.68 10.88
C GLN A 20 -12.10 14.73 10.92
N ALA A 21 -12.95 14.79 9.90
CA ALA A 21 -14.08 13.86 9.78
C ALA A 21 -13.62 12.40 9.69
N ALA A 22 -12.55 12.13 8.92
CA ALA A 22 -12.00 10.79 8.77
C ALA A 22 -11.38 10.28 10.09
N ILE A 23 -10.64 11.12 10.83
CA ILE A 23 -10.08 10.78 12.15
C ILE A 23 -11.21 10.53 13.17
N ALA A 24 -12.26 11.35 13.18
CA ALA A 24 -13.40 11.16 14.07
C ALA A 24 -14.13 9.84 13.78
N ALA A 25 -14.34 9.50 12.50
CA ALA A 25 -14.92 8.22 12.11
C ALA A 25 -14.03 7.04 12.51
N PHE A 26 -12.71 7.15 12.31
CA PHE A 26 -11.73 6.15 12.72
C PHE A 26 -11.76 5.91 14.23
N GLN A 27 -11.72 6.98 15.02
CA GLN A 27 -11.83 6.90 16.48
C GLN A 27 -13.13 6.23 16.92
N GLY A 28 -14.25 6.59 16.28
CA GLY A 28 -15.55 5.97 16.58
C GLY A 28 -15.57 4.45 16.32
N GLN A 29 -14.84 3.98 15.31
CA GLN A 29 -14.71 2.54 15.03
C GLN A 29 -13.79 1.82 16.04
N ILE A 30 -12.81 2.52 16.59
CA ILE A 30 -11.98 2.00 17.70
C ILE A 30 -12.83 1.94 18.98
N ASP A 31 -13.53 3.01 19.31
CA ASP A 31 -14.31 3.14 20.54
C ASP A 31 -15.46 2.12 20.63
N ASN A 32 -16.07 1.76 19.50
CA ASN A 32 -17.13 0.76 19.43
C ASN A 32 -16.60 -0.69 19.28
N GLY A 33 -15.28 -0.87 19.17
CA GLY A 33 -14.64 -2.18 19.07
C GLY A 33 -14.63 -2.81 17.68
N GLN A 34 -15.10 -2.10 16.64
CA GLN A 34 -15.04 -2.59 15.26
C GLN A 34 -13.59 -2.67 14.77
N ILE A 35 -12.77 -1.67 15.06
CA ILE A 35 -11.32 -1.71 14.85
C ILE A 35 -10.67 -2.18 16.16
N ARG A 36 -10.20 -3.41 16.13
CA ARG A 36 -9.57 -4.02 17.31
C ARG A 36 -8.21 -3.42 17.62
N GLN A 37 -7.40 -3.22 16.58
CA GLN A 37 -6.05 -2.67 16.72
C GLN A 37 -5.55 -2.07 15.41
N VAL A 38 -4.55 -1.21 15.51
CA VAL A 38 -3.67 -0.79 14.43
C VAL A 38 -2.35 -1.52 14.65
N ALA A 39 -1.95 -2.33 13.68
CA ALA A 39 -0.76 -3.17 13.76
C ALA A 39 0.25 -2.78 12.66
N GLY A 40 1.50 -3.17 12.83
CA GLY A 40 2.45 -3.28 11.73
C GLY A 40 2.16 -4.55 10.91
N ASN A 41 3.19 -5.30 10.52
CA ASN A 41 3.02 -6.52 9.72
C ASN A 41 2.46 -7.72 10.52
N ASP A 42 2.24 -7.59 11.83
CA ASP A 42 1.73 -8.65 12.70
C ASP A 42 0.25 -9.02 12.42
N TYR A 43 -0.46 -8.23 11.62
CA TYR A 43 -1.86 -8.48 11.29
C TYR A 43 -2.09 -9.80 10.53
N VAL A 44 -1.08 -10.28 9.78
CA VAL A 44 -1.14 -11.56 9.06
C VAL A 44 -1.38 -12.70 10.03
N ALA A 45 -0.57 -12.79 11.09
CA ALA A 45 -0.72 -13.83 12.11
C ALA A 45 -2.08 -13.75 12.84
N ALA A 46 -2.59 -12.55 13.10
CA ALA A 46 -3.89 -12.36 13.72
C ALA A 46 -5.05 -12.85 12.83
N LEU A 47 -4.92 -12.71 11.51
CA LEU A 47 -5.89 -13.22 10.55
C LEU A 47 -5.81 -14.75 10.44
N GLU A 48 -4.61 -15.33 10.34
CA GLU A 48 -4.40 -16.79 10.25
C GLU A 48 -4.92 -17.54 11.50
N THR A 49 -4.76 -16.96 12.69
CA THR A 49 -5.24 -17.55 13.93
C THR A 49 -6.74 -17.33 14.19
N GLY A 50 -7.41 -16.51 13.36
CA GLY A 50 -8.81 -16.16 13.54
C GLY A 50 -9.06 -15.14 14.66
N ASP A 51 -8.02 -14.48 15.16
CA ASP A 51 -8.13 -13.41 16.14
C ASP A 51 -8.84 -12.18 15.59
N VAL A 52 -8.73 -11.97 14.27
CA VAL A 52 -9.49 -10.98 13.50
C VAL A 52 -10.11 -11.65 12.27
N ILE A 53 -11.25 -11.15 11.83
CA ILE A 53 -11.98 -11.70 10.67
C ILE A 53 -11.70 -10.97 9.37
N ALA A 54 -11.14 -9.77 9.45
CA ALA A 54 -10.76 -8.95 8.31
C ALA A 54 -9.65 -7.98 8.69
N VAL A 55 -8.84 -7.61 7.71
CA VAL A 55 -7.76 -6.63 7.85
C VAL A 55 -7.75 -5.70 6.64
N ILE A 56 -7.29 -4.47 6.84
CA ILE A 56 -6.81 -3.60 5.77
C ILE A 56 -5.30 -3.75 5.78
N GLY A 57 -4.76 -4.41 4.77
CA GLY A 57 -3.36 -4.78 4.71
C GLY A 57 -2.73 -4.51 3.34
N TRP A 58 -1.53 -5.00 3.17
CA TRP A 58 -0.74 -4.87 1.97
C TRP A 58 -1.09 -5.97 0.96
N SER A 59 -1.23 -5.64 -0.32
CA SER A 59 -1.64 -6.60 -1.33
C SER A 59 -0.69 -7.81 -1.44
N GLY A 60 0.61 -7.61 -1.38
CA GLY A 60 1.59 -8.70 -1.47
C GLY A 60 1.51 -9.70 -0.31
N ASP A 61 1.22 -9.23 0.91
CA ASP A 61 1.06 -10.11 2.07
C ASP A 61 -0.19 -10.99 1.94
N MET A 62 -1.26 -10.47 1.33
CA MET A 62 -2.52 -11.20 1.17
C MET A 62 -2.37 -12.43 0.28
N PHE A 63 -1.51 -12.38 -0.73
CA PHE A 63 -1.25 -13.54 -1.59
C PHE A 63 -0.48 -14.67 -0.90
N GLN A 64 0.25 -14.35 0.17
CA GLN A 64 0.99 -15.34 0.95
C GLN A 64 0.10 -16.11 1.91
N LEU A 65 -1.12 -15.63 2.18
CA LEU A 65 -2.08 -16.27 3.09
C LEU A 65 -2.78 -17.51 2.52
N GLY A 66 -2.66 -17.78 1.23
CA GLY A 66 -3.28 -18.93 0.58
C GLY A 66 -4.77 -18.77 0.27
N GLU A 67 -5.37 -19.84 -0.28
CA GLU A 67 -6.73 -19.83 -0.87
C GLU A 67 -7.87 -19.73 0.16
N ASP A 68 -7.59 -19.90 1.44
CA ASP A 68 -8.59 -19.82 2.51
C ASP A 68 -9.00 -18.36 2.81
N PHE A 69 -8.29 -17.38 2.26
CA PHE A 69 -8.53 -15.96 2.47
C PHE A 69 -8.97 -15.25 1.20
N GLY A 70 -10.08 -14.51 1.30
CA GLY A 70 -10.53 -13.64 0.22
C GLY A 70 -9.77 -12.31 0.24
N VAL A 71 -9.37 -11.84 -0.93
CA VAL A 71 -8.74 -10.52 -1.12
C VAL A 71 -9.61 -9.67 -2.03
N GLY A 72 -9.83 -8.41 -1.68
CA GLY A 72 -10.63 -7.51 -2.49
C GLY A 72 -10.22 -6.05 -2.32
N LEU A 73 -10.35 -5.30 -3.40
CA LEU A 73 -10.30 -3.84 -3.35
C LEU A 73 -11.72 -3.33 -3.02
N PRO A 74 -11.88 -2.42 -2.04
CA PRO A 74 -13.18 -1.81 -1.77
C PRO A 74 -13.74 -1.10 -3.02
N GLU A 75 -15.07 -1.06 -3.17
CA GLU A 75 -15.72 -0.29 -4.25
C GLU A 75 -15.34 1.20 -4.22
N THR A 76 -15.05 1.72 -3.03
CA THR A 76 -14.58 3.09 -2.81
C THR A 76 -13.11 3.31 -3.17
N GLY A 77 -12.43 2.29 -3.64
CA GLY A 77 -11.03 2.33 -4.07
C GLY A 77 -10.02 2.00 -2.99
N GLY A 78 -8.77 1.88 -3.42
CA GLY A 78 -7.63 1.59 -2.57
C GLY A 78 -6.58 2.70 -2.59
N MET A 79 -5.55 2.54 -1.75
CA MET A 79 -4.39 3.43 -1.74
C MET A 79 -3.25 2.82 -2.54
N LEU A 80 -2.70 3.59 -3.46
CA LEU A 80 -1.49 3.24 -4.20
C LEU A 80 -0.34 4.13 -3.71
N TRP A 81 0.80 3.52 -3.43
CA TRP A 81 2.01 4.24 -3.02
C TRP A 81 3.22 3.70 -3.77
N THR A 82 4.33 4.39 -3.67
CA THR A 82 5.58 4.02 -4.32
C THR A 82 6.71 4.10 -3.31
N ASP A 83 7.37 2.98 -3.08
CA ASP A 83 8.63 2.95 -2.35
C ASP A 83 9.76 3.47 -3.23
N ASN A 84 10.70 4.19 -2.64
CA ASN A 84 11.79 4.82 -3.37
C ASN A 84 13.14 4.40 -2.81
N MET A 85 14.05 4.01 -3.69
CA MET A 85 15.46 3.86 -3.32
C MET A 85 16.13 5.22 -3.28
N LEU A 86 16.80 5.53 -2.17
CA LEU A 86 17.49 6.80 -1.97
C LEU A 86 18.99 6.59 -1.72
N ILE A 87 19.79 7.53 -2.20
CA ILE A 87 21.24 7.55 -1.94
C ILE A 87 21.53 8.73 -1.01
N PRO A 88 21.98 8.50 0.24
CA PRO A 88 22.36 9.57 1.15
C PRO A 88 23.42 10.48 0.53
N SER A 89 23.35 11.78 0.77
CA SER A 89 24.28 12.78 0.20
C SER A 89 25.75 12.54 0.58
N VAL A 90 25.98 11.84 1.70
CA VAL A 90 27.32 11.49 2.19
C VAL A 90 27.82 10.11 1.73
N ALA A 91 27.09 9.42 0.86
CA ALA A 91 27.46 8.08 0.37
C ALA A 91 28.79 8.11 -0.39
N GLN A 92 29.71 7.24 0.02
CA GLN A 92 31.04 7.13 -0.59
C GLN A 92 31.05 6.40 -1.94
N HIS A 93 30.05 5.55 -2.18
CA HIS A 93 29.94 4.68 -3.35
C HIS A 93 28.68 4.94 -4.16
N LYS A 94 28.35 6.23 -4.38
CA LYS A 94 27.16 6.67 -5.11
C LYS A 94 26.98 5.93 -6.45
N LYS A 95 28.05 5.83 -7.25
CA LYS A 95 27.97 5.17 -8.56
C LYS A 95 27.59 3.68 -8.48
N ASN A 96 28.03 2.98 -7.43
CA ASN A 96 27.67 1.57 -7.22
C ASN A 96 26.19 1.46 -6.86
N ALA A 97 25.69 2.36 -6.02
CA ALA A 97 24.27 2.44 -5.68
C ALA A 97 23.41 2.74 -6.91
N GLU A 98 23.78 3.71 -7.74
CA GLU A 98 23.12 4.03 -9.01
C GLU A 98 23.09 2.83 -9.96
N THR A 99 24.19 2.04 -10.02
CA THR A 99 24.24 0.83 -10.83
C THR A 99 23.27 -0.23 -10.33
N LEU A 100 23.19 -0.43 -8.99
CA LEU A 100 22.22 -1.35 -8.40
C LEU A 100 20.78 -0.90 -8.65
N MET A 101 20.49 0.39 -8.45
CA MET A 101 19.16 0.95 -8.71
C MET A 101 18.76 0.73 -10.17
N ASN A 102 19.68 1.00 -11.11
CA ASN A 102 19.41 0.77 -12.53
C ASN A 102 19.17 -0.70 -12.88
N TYR A 103 19.80 -1.63 -12.17
CA TYR A 103 19.57 -3.06 -12.35
C TYR A 103 18.14 -3.48 -12.04
N TYR A 104 17.49 -2.85 -11.05
CA TYR A 104 16.07 -3.07 -10.74
C TYR A 104 15.11 -2.62 -11.84
N TYR A 105 15.54 -1.76 -12.75
CA TYR A 105 14.73 -1.31 -13.90
C TYR A 105 14.91 -2.17 -15.15
N ASP A 106 15.74 -3.23 -15.11
CA ASP A 106 15.73 -4.26 -16.14
C ASP A 106 14.40 -5.02 -16.07
N PRO A 107 13.65 -5.16 -17.19
CA PRO A 107 12.32 -5.78 -17.17
C PRO A 107 12.31 -7.22 -16.65
N VAL A 108 13.35 -7.99 -16.94
CA VAL A 108 13.45 -9.39 -16.44
C VAL A 108 13.66 -9.39 -14.94
N VAL A 109 14.59 -8.57 -14.45
CA VAL A 109 14.84 -8.43 -13.00
C VAL A 109 13.61 -7.93 -12.27
N ALA A 110 12.92 -6.92 -12.84
CA ALA A 110 11.70 -6.38 -12.25
C ALA A 110 10.56 -7.43 -12.19
N ALA A 111 10.48 -8.29 -13.21
CA ALA A 111 9.51 -9.39 -13.21
C ALA A 111 9.86 -10.46 -12.16
N GLU A 112 11.13 -10.84 -12.01
CA GLU A 112 11.59 -11.75 -10.96
C GLU A 112 11.27 -11.19 -9.55
N VAL A 113 11.54 -9.90 -9.33
CA VAL A 113 11.20 -9.23 -8.07
C VAL A 113 9.69 -9.23 -7.86
N ALA A 114 8.89 -8.88 -8.87
CA ALA A 114 7.43 -8.85 -8.78
C ALA A 114 6.83 -10.24 -8.50
N ALA A 115 7.38 -11.30 -9.10
CA ALA A 115 6.98 -12.67 -8.82
C ALA A 115 7.24 -13.06 -7.36
N TYR A 116 8.35 -12.60 -6.79
CA TYR A 116 8.72 -12.92 -5.41
C TYR A 116 7.93 -12.12 -4.37
N VAL A 117 7.80 -10.78 -4.56
CA VAL A 117 7.16 -9.91 -3.56
C VAL A 117 5.65 -9.77 -3.78
N GLN A 118 5.15 -10.05 -4.98
CA GLN A 118 3.75 -9.96 -5.40
C GLN A 118 3.12 -8.57 -5.22
N TYR A 119 3.92 -7.53 -5.41
CA TYR A 119 3.48 -6.13 -5.46
C TYR A 119 3.49 -5.59 -6.90
N VAL A 120 2.78 -4.49 -7.10
CA VAL A 120 2.72 -3.81 -8.41
C VAL A 120 4.13 -3.45 -8.89
N SER A 121 4.48 -3.89 -10.11
CA SER A 121 5.74 -3.51 -10.75
C SER A 121 5.58 -2.18 -11.50
N PRO A 122 6.42 -1.16 -11.20
CA PRO A 122 6.40 0.10 -11.93
C PRO A 122 7.23 0.07 -13.23
N VAL A 123 7.80 -1.08 -13.60
CA VAL A 123 8.75 -1.19 -14.72
C VAL A 123 8.05 -1.63 -15.99
N ASN A 124 8.15 -0.82 -17.04
CA ASN A 124 7.64 -1.17 -18.36
C ASN A 124 8.36 -2.41 -18.90
N GLY A 125 7.60 -3.35 -19.48
CA GLY A 125 8.12 -4.61 -20.00
C GLY A 125 8.22 -5.74 -18.95
N ALA A 126 8.01 -5.46 -17.67
CA ALA A 126 8.01 -6.50 -16.63
C ALA A 126 6.86 -7.50 -16.80
N LYS A 127 5.69 -7.05 -17.29
CA LYS A 127 4.55 -7.94 -17.58
C LYS A 127 4.88 -8.93 -18.69
N GLU A 128 5.51 -8.45 -19.76
CA GLU A 128 5.95 -9.28 -20.89
C GLU A 128 7.01 -10.28 -20.45
N ALA A 129 7.99 -9.85 -19.64
CA ALA A 129 9.04 -10.72 -19.11
C ALA A 129 8.48 -11.77 -18.13
N MET A 130 7.38 -11.46 -17.41
CA MET A 130 6.73 -12.40 -16.50
C MET A 130 6.26 -13.67 -17.20
N ALA A 131 5.93 -13.62 -18.48
CA ALA A 131 5.50 -14.78 -19.23
C ALA A 131 6.54 -15.91 -19.29
N ASP A 132 7.83 -15.58 -19.22
CA ASP A 132 8.93 -16.53 -19.20
C ASP A 132 9.36 -16.95 -17.77
N ILE A 133 8.93 -16.21 -16.75
CA ILE A 133 9.28 -16.45 -15.34
C ILE A 133 8.18 -17.24 -14.64
N ASP A 134 6.96 -16.69 -14.62
CA ASP A 134 5.77 -17.35 -14.08
C ASP A 134 4.53 -16.93 -14.90
N PRO A 135 4.14 -17.73 -15.90
CA PRO A 135 2.98 -17.43 -16.76
C PRO A 135 1.66 -17.23 -15.99
N ALA A 136 1.52 -17.83 -14.81
CA ALA A 136 0.29 -17.72 -14.01
C ALA A 136 0.12 -16.31 -13.41
N LEU A 137 1.20 -15.56 -13.27
CA LEU A 137 1.19 -14.21 -12.71
C LEU A 137 0.99 -13.09 -13.75
N VAL A 138 1.03 -13.39 -15.05
CA VAL A 138 0.93 -12.38 -16.12
C VAL A 138 -0.38 -11.57 -16.03
N ASP A 139 -1.48 -12.23 -15.70
CA ASP A 139 -2.80 -11.61 -15.58
C ASP A 139 -3.22 -11.34 -14.14
N ASN A 140 -2.27 -11.42 -13.19
CA ASN A 140 -2.52 -11.07 -11.80
C ASN A 140 -2.66 -9.54 -11.67
N GLN A 141 -3.90 -9.06 -11.39
CA GLN A 141 -4.24 -7.65 -11.29
C GLN A 141 -3.59 -6.95 -10.08
N TRP A 142 -3.09 -7.70 -9.11
CA TRP A 142 -2.36 -7.14 -7.96
C TRP A 142 -0.89 -6.86 -8.25
N ILE A 143 -0.35 -7.45 -9.32
CA ILE A 143 1.02 -7.22 -9.81
C ILE A 143 1.01 -6.33 -11.05
N PHE A 144 0.04 -6.58 -11.95
CA PHE A 144 -0.14 -5.86 -13.20
C PHE A 144 -1.59 -5.36 -13.32
N PRO A 145 -1.96 -4.34 -12.51
CA PRO A 145 -3.32 -3.81 -12.48
C PRO A 145 -3.73 -3.27 -13.85
N ASP A 146 -4.98 -3.49 -14.20
CA ASP A 146 -5.58 -2.86 -15.37
C ASP A 146 -5.92 -1.38 -15.10
N GLN A 147 -6.30 -0.68 -16.15
CA GLN A 147 -6.61 0.75 -16.05
C GLN A 147 -7.80 1.02 -15.11
N ALA A 148 -8.79 0.14 -15.05
CA ALA A 148 -9.94 0.31 -14.17
C ALA A 148 -9.54 0.21 -12.69
N THR A 149 -8.63 -0.69 -12.35
CA THR A 149 -8.06 -0.81 -11.00
C THR A 149 -7.24 0.43 -10.62
N LEU A 150 -6.43 0.94 -11.56
CA LEU A 150 -5.65 2.16 -11.34
C LEU A 150 -6.55 3.39 -11.19
N ASP A 151 -7.59 3.52 -12.01
CA ASP A 151 -8.56 4.62 -11.95
C ASP A 151 -9.37 4.60 -10.64
N ASN A 152 -9.52 3.43 -10.00
CA ASN A 152 -10.14 3.25 -8.68
C ASN A 152 -9.11 3.24 -7.54
N SER A 153 -7.97 3.86 -7.73
CA SER A 153 -6.90 3.93 -6.73
C SER A 153 -6.50 5.38 -6.48
N TYR A 154 -6.17 5.69 -5.25
CA TYR A 154 -5.74 7.02 -4.83
C TYR A 154 -4.27 7.00 -4.43
N VAL A 155 -3.59 8.09 -4.70
CA VAL A 155 -2.26 8.37 -4.15
C VAL A 155 -2.38 9.28 -2.93
N PHE A 156 -1.39 9.30 -2.08
CA PHE A 156 -1.38 10.21 -0.93
C PHE A 156 -1.16 11.65 -1.36
N MET A 157 -1.93 12.57 -0.76
CA MET A 157 -1.71 14.01 -0.92
C MET A 157 -0.32 14.41 -0.38
N THR A 158 0.35 15.28 -1.11
CA THR A 158 1.58 15.92 -0.58
C THR A 158 1.19 16.94 0.49
N LEU A 159 1.61 16.68 1.72
CA LEU A 159 1.35 17.57 2.87
C LEU A 159 2.41 18.66 2.99
N THR A 160 2.03 19.81 3.56
CA THR A 160 3.03 20.74 4.09
C THR A 160 3.67 20.13 5.35
N PRO A 161 4.87 20.58 5.75
CA PRO A 161 5.50 20.14 7.01
C PRO A 161 4.61 20.34 8.23
N GLU A 162 3.84 21.42 8.27
CA GLU A 162 2.91 21.73 9.37
C GLU A 162 1.72 20.77 9.40
N GLN A 163 1.15 20.47 8.23
CA GLN A 163 0.06 19.48 8.10
C GLN A 163 0.54 18.10 8.49
N ASP A 164 1.73 17.68 8.02
CA ASP A 164 2.29 16.37 8.33
C ASP A 164 2.42 16.18 9.85
N VAL A 165 3.03 17.13 10.54
CA VAL A 165 3.18 17.09 12.01
C VAL A 165 1.82 17.08 12.72
N ALA A 166 0.88 17.91 12.27
CA ALA A 166 -0.44 18.01 12.90
C ALA A 166 -1.24 16.71 12.72
N TYR A 167 -1.31 16.18 11.50
CA TYR A 167 -2.07 14.99 11.17
C TYR A 167 -1.49 13.73 11.81
N GLN A 168 -0.17 13.58 11.82
CA GLN A 168 0.47 12.48 12.52
C GLN A 168 0.16 12.48 14.01
N ARG A 169 0.22 13.64 14.68
CA ARG A 169 -0.11 13.74 16.10
C ARG A 169 -1.57 13.36 16.39
N GLU A 170 -2.50 13.76 15.54
CA GLU A 170 -3.91 13.42 15.71
C GLU A 170 -4.16 11.92 15.48
N PHE A 171 -3.52 11.34 14.47
CA PHE A 171 -3.59 9.90 14.23
C PHE A 171 -3.00 9.12 15.40
N GLN A 172 -1.82 9.50 15.90
CA GLN A 172 -1.19 8.87 17.08
C GLN A 172 -2.12 8.92 18.30
N LYS A 173 -2.74 10.07 18.54
CA LYS A 173 -3.72 10.21 19.62
C LYS A 173 -4.91 9.25 19.45
N ALA A 174 -5.41 9.10 18.23
CA ALA A 174 -6.54 8.20 17.94
C ALA A 174 -6.20 6.73 18.18
N ILE A 175 -4.94 6.32 17.98
CA ILE A 175 -4.48 4.94 18.22
C ILE A 175 -3.88 4.73 19.62
N GLY A 176 -3.96 5.73 20.50
CA GLY A 176 -3.52 5.63 21.90
C GLY A 176 -2.00 5.75 22.13
N MET A 177 -1.30 6.46 21.22
CA MET A 177 0.15 6.72 21.30
C MET A 177 0.45 8.17 21.68
#